data_e35daf1c3d8eba10c31912b5e25b4be8
#
_entry.id   e35daf1c3d8eba10c31912b5e25b4be8
#
_cell.length_a   1.000
_cell.length_b   1.000
_cell.length_c   1.000
_cell.angle_alpha   90.00
_cell.angle_beta   90.00
_cell.angle_gamma   90.00
#
_symmetry.space_group_name_H-M   'P 1'
#
loop_
_entity.id
_entity.type
_entity.pdbx_description
1 polymer ?
#
loop_
_entity_poly.entity_id
_entity_poly.type
_entity_poly.pdbx_seq_one_letter_code
_entity_poly.pdbx_strand_id
1 'polypeptide(L)'
;MGGVETFVGGSEKLTAIFGRWPSFHDSEIVELHLGRGATAPPVTVHRPTLALKIHLWDTTGETDAAGYYVLRHHTLTTLHFEGVDEFEMNGFNHQNVIFRLSIERE
;
A
#
# COMPACT_ATOMS: atom_id res chain seq x y z
N MET A 1 -19.68 8.32 -7.34
CA MET A 1 -19.36 7.53 -6.15
C MET A 1 -17.87 7.60 -5.86
N GLY A 2 -17.50 7.98 -4.65
CA GLY A 2 -16.12 8.30 -4.33
C GLY A 2 -15.33 7.16 -3.67
N GLY A 3 -14.99 6.12 -4.42
CA GLY A 3 -14.07 5.12 -3.92
C GLY A 3 -12.64 5.66 -3.82
N VAL A 4 -11.75 4.92 -3.17
CA VAL A 4 -10.33 5.28 -3.02
C VAL A 4 -9.70 5.58 -4.39
N GLU A 5 -10.08 4.81 -5.39
CA GLU A 5 -9.55 4.95 -6.75
C GLU A 5 -9.85 6.31 -7.37
N THR A 6 -10.75 7.09 -6.81
CA THR A 6 -11.08 8.41 -7.35
C THR A 6 -10.12 9.50 -6.89
N PHE A 7 -9.37 9.28 -5.82
CA PHE A 7 -8.47 10.31 -5.30
C PHE A 7 -7.03 9.83 -5.06
N VAL A 8 -6.73 8.57 -5.37
CA VAL A 8 -5.37 8.05 -5.32
C VAL A 8 -4.80 7.99 -6.72
N GLY A 9 -3.77 8.80 -6.98
CA GLY A 9 -3.11 8.81 -8.28
C GLY A 9 -2.49 7.46 -8.60
N GLY A 10 -2.64 7.00 -9.83
CA GLY A 10 -2.10 5.71 -10.26
C GLY A 10 -2.91 4.51 -9.83
N SER A 11 -4.08 4.71 -9.22
CA SER A 11 -4.93 3.62 -8.75
C SER A 11 -5.35 2.68 -9.86
N GLU A 12 -5.44 3.18 -11.09
CA GLU A 12 -5.81 2.38 -12.26
C GLU A 12 -4.83 1.24 -12.52
N LYS A 13 -3.59 1.37 -12.07
CA LYS A 13 -2.59 0.30 -12.22
C LYS A 13 -2.99 -0.92 -11.41
N LEU A 14 -3.47 -0.73 -10.20
CA LEU A 14 -3.93 -1.82 -9.35
C LEU A 14 -5.29 -2.34 -9.78
N THR A 15 -6.20 -1.47 -10.15
CA THR A 15 -7.52 -1.92 -10.62
C THR A 15 -7.42 -2.70 -11.93
N ALA A 16 -6.43 -2.40 -12.77
CA ALA A 16 -6.19 -3.16 -14.00
C ALA A 16 -5.72 -4.59 -13.69
N ILE A 17 -4.94 -4.77 -12.64
CA ILE A 17 -4.42 -6.10 -12.25
C ILE A 17 -5.49 -6.93 -11.53
N PHE A 18 -6.17 -6.32 -10.58
CA PHE A 18 -7.08 -7.03 -9.66
C PHE A 18 -8.55 -6.92 -10.03
N GLY A 19 -8.90 -6.13 -11.05
CA GLY A 19 -10.28 -5.89 -11.44
C GLY A 19 -11.03 -4.92 -10.55
N ARG A 20 -10.42 -4.50 -9.46
CA ARG A 20 -10.96 -3.52 -8.50
C ARG A 20 -9.84 -3.05 -7.61
N TRP A 21 -10.11 -2.01 -6.81
CA TRP A 21 -9.18 -1.61 -5.77
C TRP A 21 -9.08 -2.74 -4.73
N PRO A 22 -7.87 -3.28 -4.48
CA PRO A 22 -7.72 -4.41 -3.56
C PRO A 22 -7.96 -4.00 -2.11
N SER A 23 -8.35 -4.96 -1.28
CA SER A 23 -8.56 -4.71 0.15
C SER A 23 -7.26 -4.64 0.94
N PHE A 24 -6.18 -5.15 0.40
CA PHE A 24 -4.88 -5.31 1.06
C PHE A 24 -4.90 -6.26 2.26
N HIS A 25 -6.01 -6.90 2.54
CA HIS A 25 -6.08 -7.89 3.61
C HIS A 25 -5.12 -9.05 3.31
N ASP A 26 -4.35 -9.45 4.29
CA ASP A 26 -3.29 -10.47 4.20
C ASP A 26 -2.09 -10.08 3.33
N SER A 27 -2.07 -8.89 2.76
CA SER A 27 -0.88 -8.36 2.11
C SER A 27 0.20 -8.06 3.14
N GLU A 28 1.42 -7.92 2.68
CA GLU A 28 2.56 -7.70 3.57
C GLU A 28 3.29 -6.41 3.25
N ILE A 29 3.58 -5.63 4.28
CA ILE A 29 4.44 -4.46 4.15
C ILE A 29 5.89 -4.96 4.20
N VAL A 30 6.58 -4.86 3.08
CA VAL A 30 7.96 -5.33 2.99
C VAL A 30 8.98 -4.24 3.25
N GLU A 31 8.58 -2.99 3.08
CA GLU A 31 9.49 -1.86 3.25
C GLU A 31 8.71 -0.60 3.57
N LEU A 32 9.29 0.25 4.41
CA LEU A 32 8.69 1.51 4.81
C LEU A 32 9.78 2.58 4.84
N HIS A 33 9.53 3.69 4.19
CA HIS A 33 10.44 4.83 4.18
C HIS A 33 9.73 6.09 4.65
N LEU A 34 10.32 6.73 5.66
CA LEU A 34 9.89 8.05 6.11
C LEU A 34 10.93 9.07 5.67
N GLY A 35 10.50 10.05 4.93
CA GLY A 35 11.35 11.12 4.49
C GLY A 35 10.90 12.44 5.06
N ARG A 36 11.86 13.26 5.46
CA ARG A 36 11.59 14.59 5.97
C ARG A 36 11.18 15.57 4.87
N GLY A 37 11.47 15.23 3.63
CA GLY A 37 11.32 16.11 2.50
C GLY A 37 12.61 16.83 2.19
N ALA A 38 12.59 17.71 1.19
CA ALA A 38 13.77 18.44 0.77
C ALA A 38 14.21 19.43 1.86
N THR A 39 15.52 19.47 2.10
CA THR A 39 16.10 20.29 3.17
C THR A 39 17.03 21.40 2.66
N ALA A 40 17.41 21.34 1.37
CA ALA A 40 18.32 22.32 0.79
C ALA A 40 17.54 23.52 0.24
N PRO A 41 18.09 24.75 0.37
CA PRO A 41 17.47 25.91 -0.28
C PRO A 41 17.35 25.73 -1.78
N PRO A 42 16.31 26.30 -2.44
CA PRO A 42 15.40 27.31 -1.92
C PRO A 42 14.08 26.76 -1.36
N VAL A 43 14.10 25.63 -0.67
CA VAL A 43 12.88 25.01 -0.14
C VAL A 43 12.26 25.89 0.93
N THR A 44 11.03 26.30 0.72
CA THR A 44 10.27 27.10 1.67
C THR A 44 9.15 26.30 2.35
N VAL A 45 8.82 25.13 1.82
CA VAL A 45 7.80 24.24 2.37
C VAL A 45 8.39 22.85 2.51
N HIS A 46 8.30 22.32 3.71
CA HIS A 46 8.74 20.94 3.98
C HIS A 46 7.53 20.02 3.89
N ARG A 47 7.68 18.97 3.09
CA ARG A 47 6.63 17.97 2.91
C ARG A 47 7.15 16.59 3.26
N PRO A 48 7.03 16.22 4.54
CA PRO A 48 7.43 14.87 4.93
C PRO A 48 6.67 13.83 4.12
N THR A 49 7.36 12.76 3.77
CA THR A 49 6.82 11.72 2.90
C THR A 49 6.84 10.38 3.61
N LEU A 50 5.91 9.53 3.22
CA LEU A 50 5.86 8.14 3.64
C LEU A 50 5.69 7.29 2.39
N ALA A 51 6.54 6.29 2.22
CA ALA A 51 6.39 5.31 1.16
C ALA A 51 6.26 3.92 1.78
N LEU A 52 5.18 3.23 1.45
CA LEU A 52 4.95 1.85 1.88
C LEU A 52 5.07 0.95 0.66
N LYS A 53 6.01 0.03 0.70
CA LYS A 53 6.11 -1.01 -0.32
C LYS A 53 5.37 -2.24 0.19
N ILE A 54 4.37 -2.66 -0.56
CA ILE A 54 3.45 -3.72 -0.16
C ILE A 54 3.48 -4.83 -1.20
N HIS A 55 3.65 -6.06 -0.73
CA HIS A 55 3.49 -7.25 -1.56
C HIS A 55 2.06 -7.74 -1.40
N LEU A 56 1.32 -7.75 -2.48
CA LEU A 56 -0.07 -8.20 -2.48
C LEU A 56 -0.30 -9.20 -3.59
N TRP A 57 -1.37 -9.97 -3.44
CA TRP A 57 -1.75 -11.01 -4.38
C TRP A 57 -3.25 -11.23 -4.29
N ASP A 58 -3.73 -12.10 -5.16
CA ASP A 58 -5.13 -12.47 -5.23
C ASP A 58 -5.19 -14.01 -5.20
N THR A 59 -6.32 -14.56 -4.82
CA THR A 59 -6.53 -15.99 -4.85
C THR A 59 -7.39 -16.36 -6.06
N THR A 60 -7.12 -17.55 -6.62
CA THR A 60 -7.92 -18.04 -7.75
C THR A 60 -9.24 -18.64 -7.30
N GLY A 61 -9.41 -18.89 -5.99
CA GLY A 61 -10.52 -19.66 -5.47
C GLY A 61 -10.31 -21.16 -5.55
N GLU A 62 -9.19 -21.60 -6.13
CA GLU A 62 -8.83 -23.00 -6.28
C GLU A 62 -7.82 -23.40 -5.21
N THR A 63 -7.74 -24.71 -4.94
CA THR A 63 -6.73 -25.26 -4.04
C THR A 63 -5.83 -26.22 -4.82
N ASP A 64 -4.58 -26.31 -4.39
CA ASP A 64 -3.64 -27.26 -4.96
C ASP A 64 -3.82 -28.65 -4.33
N ALA A 65 -2.96 -29.60 -4.74
CA ALA A 65 -3.03 -30.98 -4.26
C ALA A 65 -2.80 -31.11 -2.74
N ALA A 66 -2.14 -30.13 -2.13
CA ALA A 66 -1.87 -30.10 -0.70
C ALA A 66 -2.96 -29.35 0.09
N GLY A 67 -3.97 -28.81 -0.58
CA GLY A 67 -5.07 -28.09 0.05
C GLY A 67 -4.81 -26.60 0.28
N TYR A 68 -3.72 -26.05 -0.26
CA TYR A 68 -3.43 -24.63 -0.16
C TYR A 68 -4.08 -23.84 -1.28
N TYR A 69 -4.48 -22.61 -1.00
CA TYR A 69 -5.03 -21.74 -2.03
C TYR A 69 -3.98 -21.42 -3.09
N VAL A 70 -4.42 -21.46 -4.34
CA VAL A 70 -3.56 -21.06 -5.47
C VAL A 70 -3.61 -19.54 -5.57
N LEU A 71 -2.45 -18.90 -5.45
CA LEU A 71 -2.30 -17.45 -5.49
C LEU A 71 -1.93 -16.99 -6.89
N ARG A 72 -2.33 -15.78 -7.22
CA ARG A 72 -2.00 -15.16 -8.51
C ARG A 72 -1.81 -13.67 -8.35
N HIS A 73 -1.33 -13.03 -9.41
CA HIS A 73 -1.16 -11.57 -9.48
C HIS A 73 -0.26 -11.03 -8.37
N HIS A 74 0.81 -11.75 -8.05
CA HIS A 74 1.79 -11.25 -7.10
C HIS A 74 2.32 -9.91 -7.57
N THR A 75 2.17 -8.89 -6.76
CA THR A 75 2.47 -7.53 -7.14
C THR A 75 3.16 -6.82 -5.99
N LEU A 76 4.22 -6.08 -6.33
CA LEU A 76 4.82 -5.12 -5.40
C LEU A 76 4.30 -3.74 -5.79
N THR A 77 3.66 -3.07 -4.86
CA THR A 77 3.19 -1.72 -5.08
C THR A 77 3.77 -0.79 -4.02
N THR A 78 3.99 0.45 -4.39
CA THR A 78 4.41 1.47 -3.44
C THR A 78 3.31 2.51 -3.32
N LEU A 79 2.79 2.67 -2.10
CA LEU A 79 1.89 3.76 -1.78
C LEU A 79 2.73 4.92 -1.26
N HIS A 80 2.60 6.07 -1.88
CA HIS A 80 3.39 7.24 -1.57
C HIS A 80 2.48 8.35 -1.04
N PHE A 81 2.83 8.87 0.13
CA PHE A 81 2.07 9.94 0.79
C PHE A 81 2.98 11.15 0.98
N GLU A 82 2.44 12.33 0.70
CA GLU A 82 3.14 13.61 0.91
C GLU A 82 2.41 14.44 1.95
N GLY A 83 3.14 15.29 2.64
CA GLY A 83 2.57 16.16 3.65
C GLY A 83 2.11 15.42 4.90
N VAL A 84 2.92 14.46 5.34
CA VAL A 84 2.59 13.67 6.53
C VAL A 84 2.75 14.51 7.79
N ASP A 85 1.68 14.66 8.56
CA ASP A 85 1.68 15.42 9.83
C ASP A 85 1.95 14.53 11.03
N GLU A 86 1.30 13.38 11.08
CA GLU A 86 1.44 12.45 12.17
C GLU A 86 1.70 11.05 11.63
N PHE A 87 2.50 10.32 12.35
CA PHE A 87 2.80 8.94 12.02
C PHE A 87 2.93 8.12 13.30
N GLU A 88 2.20 7.03 13.35
CA GLU A 88 2.31 6.06 14.44
C GLU A 88 2.50 4.67 13.86
N MET A 89 3.37 3.90 14.47
CA MET A 89 3.61 2.53 14.05
C MET A 89 4.02 1.68 15.22
N ASN A 90 3.46 0.48 15.27
CA ASN A 90 3.78 -0.52 16.28
C ASN A 90 3.99 -1.88 15.63
N GLY A 91 4.91 -2.63 16.15
CA GLY A 91 5.05 -4.03 15.80
C GLY A 91 5.63 -4.32 14.43
N PHE A 92 6.40 -3.39 13.86
CA PHE A 92 7.07 -3.66 12.59
C PHE A 92 8.18 -4.70 12.82
N ASN A 93 8.08 -5.84 12.13
CA ASN A 93 9.03 -6.94 12.26
C ASN A 93 9.17 -7.69 10.93
N HIS A 94 9.59 -8.94 10.95
CA HIS A 94 9.78 -9.74 9.74
C HIS A 94 8.48 -10.26 9.11
N GLN A 95 7.34 -10.06 9.78
CA GLN A 95 6.03 -10.46 9.26
C GLN A 95 5.01 -9.35 9.47
N ASN A 96 4.94 -8.44 8.51
CA ASN A 96 4.08 -7.26 8.62
C ASN A 96 2.80 -7.45 7.81
N VAL A 97 1.99 -8.41 8.24
CA VAL A 97 0.72 -8.73 7.57
C VAL A 97 -0.30 -7.64 7.86
N ILE A 98 -0.98 -7.20 6.82
CA ILE A 98 -2.01 -6.17 6.92
C ILE A 98 -3.35 -6.84 7.24
N PHE A 99 -3.96 -6.49 8.37
CA PHE A 99 -5.33 -6.90 8.67
C PHE A 99 -6.32 -5.97 7.97
N ARG A 100 -5.98 -4.69 7.93
CA ARG A 100 -6.85 -3.71 7.31
C ARG A 100 -6.03 -2.50 6.88
N LEU A 101 -6.28 -2.04 5.66
CA LEU A 101 -5.76 -0.77 5.17
C LEU A 101 -6.94 0.09 4.76
N SER A 102 -7.01 1.30 5.31
CA SER A 102 -8.04 2.25 4.95
C SER A 102 -7.39 3.56 4.54
N ILE A 103 -7.83 4.10 3.41
CA ILE A 103 -7.40 5.41 2.93
C ILE A 103 -8.66 6.26 2.83
N GLU A 104 -8.70 7.31 3.61
CA GLU A 104 -9.87 8.17 3.69
C GLU A 104 -9.52 9.60 3.28
N ARG A 105 -10.50 10.28 2.73
CA ARG A 105 -10.38 11.67 2.33
C ARG A 105 -11.18 12.54 3.29
N GLU A 106 -10.53 13.57 3.80
CA GLU A 106 -11.19 14.55 4.66
C GLU A 106 -11.97 15.60 3.87
#